data_f708c47470be024c11f62c0b1d2f0a3f
#
_entry.id   f708c47470be024c11f62c0b1d2f0a3f
#
_cell.length_a   1.000
_cell.length_b   1.000
_cell.length_c   1.000
_cell.angle_alpha   90.00
_cell.angle_beta   90.00
_cell.angle_gamma   90.00
#
_symmetry.space_group_name_H-M   'P 1'
#
loop_
_entity.id
_entity.type
_entity.pdbx_description
1 polymer ?
#
loop_
_entity_poly.entity_id
_entity_poly.type
_entity_poly.pdbx_seq_one_letter_code
_entity_poly.pdbx_strand_id
1 'polypeptide(L)'
;MPDAPGPKLLAGGNPQIPKGAGDGPVQAYIEAMPEWKGTIARQLDDLIEHVVPDVRKAVRWNSPFYGVEGRGWFASCHAFTRYVKVTFLNGALLQPPPPGSGKDPDARWVDIGEDEFDDTQMEVWIRQSAAGDGWHGF
;
A
#
# COMPACT_ATOMS: atom_id res chain seq x y z
N MET A 1 5.69 -25.73 -23.13
CA MET A 1 4.90 -24.53 -23.27
C MET A 1 5.30 -23.52 -22.20
N PRO A 2 5.58 -22.29 -22.57
CA PRO A 2 5.88 -21.31 -21.55
C PRO A 2 4.66 -21.07 -20.66
N ASP A 3 4.93 -20.77 -19.41
CA ASP A 3 3.88 -20.40 -18.49
C ASP A 3 3.13 -19.18 -18.99
N ALA A 4 1.88 -19.07 -18.60
CA ALA A 4 1.13 -17.86 -18.88
C ALA A 4 1.90 -16.65 -18.32
N PRO A 5 1.99 -15.56 -19.06
CA PRO A 5 2.66 -14.38 -18.53
C PRO A 5 1.93 -13.92 -17.27
N GLY A 6 2.68 -13.42 -16.31
CA GLY A 6 2.10 -12.80 -15.14
C GLY A 6 1.28 -11.56 -15.50
N PRO A 7 0.73 -10.86 -14.53
CA PRO A 7 -0.03 -9.64 -14.79
C PRO A 7 0.78 -8.66 -15.62
N LYS A 8 0.08 -7.93 -16.50
CA LYS A 8 0.69 -6.87 -17.27
C LYS A 8 1.24 -5.81 -16.32
N LEU A 9 2.44 -5.31 -16.60
CA LEU A 9 3.00 -4.19 -15.88
C LEU A 9 2.60 -2.89 -16.57
N LEU A 10 2.02 -1.99 -15.82
CA LEU A 10 1.64 -0.66 -16.27
C LEU A 10 2.82 0.30 -16.12
N ALA A 11 2.61 1.59 -16.40
CA ALA A 11 3.65 2.60 -16.25
C ALA A 11 4.26 2.52 -14.84
N GLY A 12 5.59 2.65 -14.78
CA GLY A 12 6.32 2.55 -13.50
C GLY A 12 6.50 1.14 -12.97
N GLY A 13 6.07 0.12 -13.73
CA GLY A 13 6.16 -1.27 -13.29
C GLY A 13 5.03 -1.69 -12.36
N ASN A 14 3.94 -0.92 -12.29
CA ASN A 14 2.82 -1.26 -11.44
C ASN A 14 1.99 -2.38 -12.07
N PRO A 15 1.75 -3.50 -11.35
CA PRO A 15 0.98 -4.60 -11.91
C PRO A 15 -0.49 -4.23 -12.16
N GLN A 16 -1.04 -4.71 -13.28
CA GLN A 16 -2.47 -4.61 -13.55
C GLN A 16 -3.16 -5.81 -12.89
N ILE A 17 -3.88 -5.57 -11.83
CA ILE A 17 -4.59 -6.61 -11.08
C ILE A 17 -6.08 -6.28 -11.05
N PRO A 18 -6.95 -7.22 -11.43
CA PRO A 18 -8.39 -6.99 -11.31
C PRO A 18 -8.80 -6.65 -9.88
N LYS A 19 -9.79 -5.79 -9.74
CA LYS A 19 -10.31 -5.47 -8.41
C LYS A 19 -10.77 -6.74 -7.71
N GLY A 20 -10.55 -6.81 -6.41
CA GLY A 20 -10.94 -7.97 -5.62
C GLY A 20 -10.75 -7.73 -4.15
N ALA A 21 -11.51 -8.44 -3.35
CA ALA A 21 -11.42 -8.35 -1.90
C ALA A 21 -10.53 -9.47 -1.35
N GLY A 22 -9.92 -9.22 -0.21
CA GLY A 22 -9.14 -10.20 0.51
C GLY A 22 -7.65 -10.19 0.17
N ASP A 23 -6.94 -11.13 0.78
CA ASP A 23 -5.48 -11.21 0.67
C ASP A 23 -5.00 -11.68 -0.71
N GLY A 24 -5.77 -12.56 -1.36
CA GLY A 24 -5.35 -13.14 -2.65
C GLY A 24 -4.93 -12.12 -3.70
N PRO A 25 -5.78 -11.13 -4.04
CA PRO A 25 -5.41 -10.10 -5.01
C PRO A 25 -4.19 -9.30 -4.60
N VAL A 26 -4.03 -9.02 -3.30
CA VAL A 26 -2.87 -8.28 -2.79
C VAL A 26 -1.59 -9.09 -2.97
N GLN A 27 -1.62 -10.40 -2.68
CA GLN A 27 -0.48 -11.27 -2.88
C GLN A 27 -0.12 -11.37 -4.37
N ALA A 28 -1.12 -11.44 -5.26
CA ALA A 28 -0.87 -11.43 -6.69
C ALA A 28 -0.17 -10.13 -7.14
N TYR A 29 -0.58 -9.00 -6.59
CA TYR A 29 0.06 -7.72 -6.85
C TYR A 29 1.53 -7.73 -6.40
N ILE A 30 1.78 -8.16 -5.18
CA ILE A 30 3.14 -8.16 -4.62
C ILE A 30 4.05 -9.07 -5.43
N GLU A 31 3.58 -10.28 -5.78
CA GLU A 31 4.37 -11.24 -6.54
C GLU A 31 4.70 -10.73 -7.95
N ALA A 32 3.84 -9.91 -8.53
CA ALA A 32 4.05 -9.36 -9.87
C ALA A 32 4.92 -8.11 -9.87
N MET A 33 5.15 -7.48 -8.73
CA MET A 33 6.00 -6.28 -8.66
C MET A 33 7.45 -6.63 -8.97
N PRO A 34 8.12 -5.84 -9.86
CA PRO A 34 9.48 -6.17 -10.28
C PRO A 34 10.52 -5.84 -9.20
N GLU A 35 11.44 -6.79 -8.98
CA GLU A 35 12.69 -6.57 -8.26
C GLU A 35 12.50 -5.93 -6.87
N TRP A 36 13.24 -4.85 -6.59
CA TRP A 36 13.23 -4.18 -5.30
C TRP A 36 11.87 -3.59 -4.92
N LYS A 37 11.02 -3.29 -5.89
CA LYS A 37 9.67 -2.80 -5.62
C LYS A 37 8.83 -3.88 -4.96
N GLY A 38 8.95 -5.12 -5.41
CA GLY A 38 8.30 -6.25 -4.75
C GLY A 38 8.80 -6.45 -3.33
N THR A 39 10.08 -6.23 -3.10
CA THR A 39 10.66 -6.31 -1.75
C THR A 39 10.01 -5.27 -0.82
N ILE A 40 9.89 -4.03 -1.29
CA ILE A 40 9.24 -2.97 -0.50
C ILE A 40 7.78 -3.32 -0.22
N ALA A 41 7.04 -3.76 -1.22
CA ALA A 41 5.64 -4.14 -1.06
C ALA A 41 5.49 -5.29 -0.07
N ARG A 42 6.40 -6.26 -0.08
CA ARG A 42 6.41 -7.38 0.85
C ARG A 42 6.70 -6.90 2.27
N GLN A 43 7.68 -6.03 2.43
CA GLN A 43 8.00 -5.45 3.74
C GLN A 43 6.80 -4.70 4.32
N LEU A 44 6.12 -3.91 3.49
CA LEU A 44 4.93 -3.18 3.91
C LEU A 44 3.81 -4.12 4.33
N ASP A 45 3.51 -5.12 3.51
CA ASP A 45 2.44 -6.07 3.77
C ASP A 45 2.69 -6.85 5.07
N ASP A 46 3.91 -7.35 5.24
CA ASP A 46 4.29 -8.11 6.44
C ASP A 46 4.18 -7.24 7.69
N LEU A 47 4.62 -5.99 7.62
CA LEU A 47 4.57 -5.07 8.75
C LEU A 47 3.13 -4.71 9.10
N ILE A 48 2.30 -4.46 8.10
CA ILE A 48 0.88 -4.18 8.33
C ILE A 48 0.19 -5.37 8.99
N GLU A 49 0.45 -6.59 8.52
CA GLU A 49 -0.13 -7.80 9.13
C GLU A 49 0.35 -8.00 10.57
N HIS A 50 1.60 -7.65 10.85
CA HIS A 50 2.15 -7.74 12.20
C HIS A 50 1.47 -6.76 13.15
N VAL A 51 1.28 -5.51 12.72
CA VAL A 51 0.70 -4.45 13.54
C VAL A 51 -0.82 -4.57 13.64
N VAL A 52 -1.46 -5.02 12.57
CA VAL A 52 -2.92 -5.12 12.45
C VAL A 52 -3.27 -6.55 11.99
N PRO A 53 -3.29 -7.53 12.91
CA PRO A 53 -3.47 -8.94 12.53
C PRO A 53 -4.78 -9.23 11.80
N ASP A 54 -5.82 -8.45 12.04
CA ASP A 54 -7.13 -8.57 11.41
C ASP A 54 -7.32 -7.59 10.26
N VAL A 55 -6.24 -7.10 9.67
CA VAL A 55 -6.29 -6.13 8.60
C VAL A 55 -7.17 -6.61 7.44
N ARG A 56 -8.03 -5.73 6.94
CA ARG A 56 -8.78 -5.95 5.70
C ARG A 56 -7.90 -5.54 4.53
N LYS A 57 -7.99 -6.31 3.45
CA LYS A 57 -7.23 -6.05 2.24
C LYS A 57 -8.14 -6.09 1.02
N ALA A 58 -7.80 -5.30 0.01
CA ALA A 58 -8.46 -5.33 -1.28
C ALA A 58 -7.52 -4.75 -2.33
N VAL A 59 -7.83 -5.00 -3.61
CA VAL A 59 -7.20 -4.31 -4.72
C VAL A 59 -8.26 -3.51 -5.46
N ARG A 60 -7.99 -2.24 -5.66
CA ARG A 60 -8.80 -1.31 -6.47
C ARG A 60 -7.85 -0.42 -7.25
N TRP A 61 -8.21 -0.13 -8.49
CA TRP A 61 -7.40 0.75 -9.34
C TRP A 61 -5.93 0.30 -9.42
N ASN A 62 -5.72 -1.01 -9.51
CA ASN A 62 -4.41 -1.64 -9.59
C ASN A 62 -3.51 -1.31 -8.40
N SER A 63 -4.10 -1.13 -7.21
CA SER A 63 -3.37 -0.82 -5.99
C SER A 63 -3.93 -1.59 -4.82
N PRO A 64 -3.06 -2.15 -3.95
CA PRO A 64 -3.53 -2.73 -2.69
C PRO A 64 -4.08 -1.64 -1.76
N PHE A 65 -5.15 -1.97 -1.05
CA PHE A 65 -5.69 -1.15 0.01
C PHE A 65 -5.73 -1.95 1.30
N TYR A 66 -5.42 -1.29 2.40
CA TYR A 66 -5.40 -1.87 3.75
C TYR A 66 -6.35 -1.09 4.63
N GLY A 67 -7.16 -1.80 5.42
CA GLY A 67 -8.16 -1.17 6.25
C GLY A 67 -8.50 -1.98 7.49
N VAL A 68 -9.40 -1.42 8.30
CA VAL A 68 -9.92 -2.05 9.51
C VAL A 68 -11.43 -2.14 9.38
N GLU A 69 -12.00 -3.29 9.74
CA GLU A 69 -13.44 -3.50 9.67
C GLU A 69 -14.18 -2.40 10.43
N GLY A 70 -15.10 -1.73 9.74
CA GLY A 70 -15.89 -0.64 10.32
C GLY A 70 -15.17 0.70 10.39
N ARG A 71 -13.87 0.77 10.06
CA ARG A 71 -13.10 2.01 10.12
C ARG A 71 -12.60 2.49 8.76
N GLY A 72 -12.92 1.78 7.68
CA GLY A 72 -12.50 2.16 6.32
C GLY A 72 -11.06 1.79 6.00
N TRP A 73 -10.55 2.38 4.94
CA TRP A 73 -9.22 2.09 4.40
C TRP A 73 -8.22 3.11 4.89
N PHE A 74 -7.07 2.66 5.41
CA PHE A 74 -6.09 3.59 5.97
C PHE A 74 -4.84 3.76 5.09
N ALA A 75 -4.50 2.77 4.26
CA ALA A 75 -3.29 2.85 3.45
C ALA A 75 -3.47 2.18 2.10
N SER A 76 -2.64 2.62 1.15
CA SER A 76 -2.55 2.03 -0.19
C SER A 76 -1.12 2.18 -0.69
N CYS A 77 -0.71 1.34 -1.65
CA CYS A 77 0.59 1.52 -2.29
C CYS A 77 0.46 1.40 -3.81
N HIS A 78 1.44 1.99 -4.51
CA HIS A 78 1.45 1.98 -5.98
C HIS A 78 2.87 2.13 -6.48
N ALA A 79 3.26 1.35 -7.49
CA ALA A 79 4.60 1.42 -8.04
C ALA A 79 4.74 2.52 -9.07
N PHE A 80 5.80 3.31 -8.94
CA PHE A 80 6.25 4.28 -9.93
C PHE A 80 7.65 3.92 -10.39
N THR A 81 8.19 4.62 -11.38
CA THR A 81 9.46 4.22 -11.98
C THR A 81 10.60 4.15 -10.97
N ARG A 82 10.70 5.11 -10.06
CA ARG A 82 11.84 5.23 -9.15
C ARG A 82 11.50 4.99 -7.68
N TYR A 83 10.25 4.69 -7.37
CA TYR A 83 9.83 4.51 -5.99
C TYR A 83 8.50 3.76 -5.91
N VAL A 84 8.22 3.27 -4.73
CA VAL A 84 6.88 2.80 -4.36
C VAL A 84 6.24 3.87 -3.50
N LYS A 85 5.10 4.38 -3.92
CA LYS A 85 4.35 5.36 -3.13
C LYS A 85 3.47 4.63 -2.13
N VAL A 86 3.60 4.99 -0.87
CA VAL A 86 2.69 4.51 0.18
C VAL A 86 1.86 5.69 0.65
N THR A 87 0.56 5.61 0.43
CA THR A 87 -0.39 6.67 0.77
C THR A 87 -1.17 6.30 2.02
N PHE A 88 -1.22 7.21 2.98
CA PHE A 88 -2.10 7.11 4.14
C PHE A 88 -3.30 8.02 3.90
N LEU A 89 -4.51 7.44 3.89
CA LEU A 89 -5.70 8.14 3.42
C LEU A 89 -6.10 9.30 4.34
N ASN A 90 -5.75 9.22 5.62
CA ASN A 90 -5.89 10.30 6.59
C ASN A 90 -4.52 10.72 7.14
N GLY A 91 -3.51 10.70 6.27
CA GLY A 91 -2.12 10.95 6.65
C GLY A 91 -1.85 12.30 7.28
N ALA A 92 -2.69 13.29 7.01
CA ALA A 92 -2.54 14.62 7.60
C ALA A 92 -2.66 14.62 9.13
N LEU A 93 -3.31 13.59 9.70
CA LEU A 93 -3.47 13.45 11.15
C LEU A 93 -2.31 12.73 11.82
N LEU A 94 -1.39 12.16 11.05
CA LEU A 94 -0.27 11.39 11.58
C LEU A 94 0.82 12.30 12.16
N GLN A 95 1.57 11.77 13.12
CA GLN A 95 2.66 12.49 13.78
C GLN A 95 3.96 11.70 13.67
N PRO A 96 4.98 12.16 12.90
CA PRO A 96 4.89 13.30 11.98
C PRO A 96 4.09 12.95 10.73
N PRO A 97 3.44 13.91 10.06
CA PRO A 97 2.73 13.57 8.83
C PRO A 97 3.70 13.16 7.73
N PRO A 98 3.33 12.17 6.89
CA PRO A 98 4.16 11.85 5.73
C PRO A 98 4.38 13.07 4.84
N PRO A 99 5.53 13.15 4.13
CA PRO A 99 5.93 14.40 3.47
C PRO A 99 5.14 14.76 2.22
N GLY A 100 4.60 13.78 1.49
CA GLY A 100 3.89 14.05 0.25
C GLY A 100 2.48 14.57 0.50
N SER A 101 2.04 15.54 -0.27
CA SER A 101 0.69 16.10 -0.18
C SER A 101 0.21 16.56 -1.54
N GLY A 102 -1.11 16.64 -1.71
CA GLY A 102 -1.73 17.01 -2.97
C GLY A 102 -3.06 17.71 -2.78
N LYS A 103 -3.96 17.54 -3.75
CA LYS A 103 -5.26 18.22 -3.74
C LYS A 103 -6.17 17.73 -2.61
N ASP A 104 -6.09 16.45 -2.26
CA ASP A 104 -6.83 15.93 -1.11
C ASP A 104 -6.10 16.35 0.16
N PRO A 105 -6.71 17.20 1.01
CA PRO A 105 -6.03 17.70 2.20
C PRO A 105 -5.79 16.64 3.26
N ASP A 106 -6.50 15.50 3.20
CA ASP A 106 -6.38 14.44 4.20
C ASP A 106 -5.29 13.45 3.87
N ALA A 107 -5.08 13.16 2.60
CA ALA A 107 -4.12 12.14 2.17
C ALA A 107 -2.69 12.67 2.20
N ARG A 108 -1.78 11.86 2.75
CA ARG A 108 -0.34 12.14 2.74
C ARG A 108 0.39 10.86 2.35
N TRP A 109 1.54 10.99 1.71
CA TRP A 109 2.27 9.84 1.24
C TRP A 109 3.77 9.97 1.45
N VAL A 110 4.45 8.83 1.33
CA VAL A 110 5.90 8.74 1.29
C VAL A 110 6.29 7.97 0.04
N ASP A 111 7.32 8.44 -0.65
CA ASP A 111 7.90 7.78 -1.81
C ASP A 111 9.14 7.01 -1.34
N ILE A 112 9.13 5.68 -1.55
CA ILE A 112 10.18 4.80 -1.04
C ILE A 112 10.98 4.26 -2.22
N GLY A 113 12.25 4.67 -2.29
CA GLY A 113 13.19 4.14 -3.28
C GLY A 113 13.83 2.83 -2.81
N GLU A 114 14.68 2.26 -3.67
CA GLU A 114 15.40 1.03 -3.36
C GLU A 114 16.22 1.21 -2.07
N ASP A 115 16.11 0.21 -1.16
CA ASP A 115 16.80 0.21 0.15
C ASP A 115 16.41 1.37 1.08
N GLU A 116 15.28 2.01 0.85
CA GLU A 116 14.85 3.17 1.65
C GLU A 116 13.66 2.87 2.57
N PHE A 117 13.25 1.62 2.71
CA PHE A 117 12.12 1.28 3.57
C PHE A 117 12.51 1.47 5.04
N ASP A 118 11.85 2.43 5.70
CA ASP A 118 12.07 2.72 7.13
C ASP A 118 10.96 2.03 7.93
N ASP A 119 11.25 0.84 8.44
CA ASP A 119 10.26 0.03 9.14
C ASP A 119 9.82 0.66 10.47
N THR A 120 10.71 1.35 11.17
CA THR A 120 10.39 2.03 12.43
C THR A 120 9.38 3.14 12.22
N GLN A 121 9.64 4.02 11.25
CA GLN A 121 8.71 5.11 10.94
C GLN A 121 7.41 4.57 10.36
N MET A 122 7.49 3.56 9.51
CA MET A 122 6.30 2.96 8.90
C MET A 122 5.41 2.33 9.96
N GLU A 123 5.99 1.66 10.94
CA GLU A 123 5.23 1.06 12.03
C GLU A 123 4.44 2.12 12.82
N VAL A 124 5.07 3.26 13.10
CA VAL A 124 4.42 4.38 13.80
C VAL A 124 3.19 4.84 13.01
N TRP A 125 3.36 5.05 11.71
CA TRP A 125 2.25 5.50 10.85
C TRP A 125 1.13 4.47 10.77
N ILE A 126 1.48 3.18 10.64
CA ILE A 126 0.48 2.11 10.58
C ILE A 126 -0.32 2.04 11.89
N ARG A 127 0.35 2.09 13.04
CA ARG A 127 -0.32 2.04 14.33
C ARG A 127 -1.29 3.20 14.52
N GLN A 128 -0.87 4.41 14.20
CA GLN A 128 -1.71 5.59 14.31
C GLN A 128 -2.90 5.51 13.34
N SER A 129 -2.65 5.10 12.10
CA SER A 129 -3.69 5.01 11.08
C SER A 129 -4.75 3.96 11.43
N ALA A 130 -4.34 2.80 11.90
CA ALA A 130 -5.26 1.71 12.26
C ALA A 130 -6.08 2.04 13.50
N ALA A 131 -5.58 2.91 14.38
CA ALA A 131 -6.31 3.35 15.58
C ALA A 131 -7.33 4.44 15.28
N GLY A 132 -7.25 5.08 14.13
CA GLY A 132 -8.12 6.17 13.72
C GLY A 132 -9.18 5.75 12.71
N ASP A 133 -9.92 6.73 12.23
CA ASP A 133 -10.88 6.52 11.14
C ASP A 133 -10.18 6.62 9.80
N GLY A 134 -10.59 5.76 8.87
CA GLY A 134 -10.03 5.73 7.53
C GLY A 134 -10.95 6.36 6.50
N TRP A 135 -10.67 6.02 5.24
CA TRP A 135 -11.46 6.48 4.09
C TRP A 135 -12.51 5.43 3.74
N HIS A 136 -13.74 5.88 3.54
CA HIS A 136 -14.88 5.00 3.26
C HIS A 136 -15.34 5.06 1.79
N GLY A 137 -14.42 5.26 0.85
CA GLY A 137 -14.75 5.48 -0.56
C GLY A 137 -15.24 4.25 -1.33
N PHE A 138 -14.98 3.06 -0.79
CA PHE A 138 -15.55 1.85 -1.39
C PHE A 138 -15.76 0.73 -0.37
#